data_bd9ef7aca1e592c4f9f74519fdde12ba
#
_entry.id   bd9ef7aca1e592c4f9f74519fdde12ba
#
_cell.length_a   1.000
_cell.length_b   1.000
_cell.length_c   1.000
_cell.angle_alpha   90.00
_cell.angle_beta   90.00
_cell.angle_gamma   90.00
#
_symmetry.space_group_name_H-M   'P 1'
#
loop_
_entity.id
_entity.type
_entity.pdbx_description
1 polymer ?
#
loop_
_entity_poly.entity_id
_entity_poly.type
_entity_poly.pdbx_seq_one_letter_code
_entity_poly.pdbx_strand_id
1 'polypeptide(L)'
;MPLLKATPILAYLDRDATVAFYEKLGFESNAKWDGYLMFSRDEINIHLWCCDDESIPKNTGCYVNVNEIDVLYKECEALGIVHPNGKLQNMAWGMRQFSILDNSGNIIHFGQDMNS
;
A
#
# COMPACT_ATOMS: atom_id res chain seq x y z
N MET A 1 14.91 24.17 -2.32
CA MET A 1 13.99 23.03 -2.05
C MET A 1 14.74 21.89 -1.39
N PRO A 2 14.85 21.88 -0.03
CA PRO A 2 15.58 20.82 0.65
C PRO A 2 14.81 19.49 0.76
N LEU A 3 13.47 19.50 0.69
CA LEU A 3 12.66 18.29 0.83
C LEU A 3 12.40 17.65 -0.53
N LEU A 4 12.70 16.36 -0.67
CA LEU A 4 12.60 15.65 -1.95
C LEU A 4 11.40 14.72 -2.02
N LYS A 5 11.15 13.97 -0.96
CA LYS A 5 10.02 13.04 -0.90
C LYS A 5 9.82 12.56 0.53
N ALA A 6 8.68 11.96 0.77
CA ALA A 6 8.40 11.27 2.03
C ALA A 6 8.08 9.80 1.69
N THR A 7 8.60 8.88 2.49
CA THR A 7 8.39 7.45 2.29
C THR A 7 7.62 6.89 3.49
N PRO A 8 6.46 6.26 3.27
CA PRO A 8 5.75 5.63 4.37
C PRO A 8 6.52 4.43 4.90
N ILE A 9 6.50 4.26 6.21
CA ILE A 9 7.10 3.11 6.88
C ILE A 9 5.99 2.39 7.63
N LEU A 10 5.65 1.20 7.12
CA LEU A 10 4.61 0.36 7.71
C LEU A 10 5.27 -0.75 8.53
N ALA A 11 4.48 -1.67 9.06
CA ALA A 11 5.01 -2.76 9.86
C ALA A 11 4.66 -4.11 9.24
N TYR A 12 5.56 -5.10 9.37
CA TYR A 12 5.26 -6.44 8.90
C TYR A 12 5.51 -7.48 10.00
N LEU A 13 4.78 -8.59 9.91
CA LEU A 13 4.90 -9.69 10.86
C LEU A 13 5.70 -10.86 10.30
N ASP A 14 5.43 -11.24 9.05
CA ASP A 14 6.07 -12.37 8.38
C ASP A 14 6.79 -11.88 7.13
N ARG A 15 8.10 -12.05 7.08
CA ARG A 15 8.93 -11.56 5.99
C ARG A 15 8.53 -12.16 4.64
N ASP A 16 8.49 -13.49 4.56
CA ASP A 16 8.26 -14.16 3.27
C ASP A 16 6.86 -13.89 2.73
N ALA A 17 5.85 -13.90 3.60
CA ALA A 17 4.49 -13.58 3.20
C ALA A 17 4.36 -12.13 2.73
N THR A 18 5.08 -11.21 3.37
CA THR A 18 5.06 -9.80 3.01
C THR A 18 5.72 -9.58 1.64
N VAL A 19 6.87 -10.20 1.41
CA VAL A 19 7.54 -10.11 0.11
C VAL A 19 6.63 -10.66 -0.98
N ALA A 20 6.01 -11.81 -0.75
CA ALA A 20 5.11 -12.41 -1.75
C ALA A 20 3.90 -11.51 -2.04
N PHE A 21 3.33 -10.91 -1.00
CA PHE A 21 2.17 -10.01 -1.16
C PHE A 21 2.51 -8.82 -2.05
N TYR A 22 3.58 -8.09 -1.71
CA TYR A 22 3.94 -6.89 -2.45
C TYR A 22 4.42 -7.20 -3.86
N GLU A 23 5.09 -8.34 -4.07
CA GLU A 23 5.49 -8.75 -5.42
C GLU A 23 4.28 -9.06 -6.30
N LYS A 24 3.25 -9.70 -5.75
CA LYS A 24 2.00 -9.92 -6.49
C LYS A 24 1.30 -8.62 -6.85
N LEU A 25 1.48 -7.59 -6.03
CA LEU A 25 0.93 -6.26 -6.28
C LEU A 25 1.82 -5.46 -7.23
N GLY A 26 2.85 -6.06 -7.80
CA GLY A 26 3.70 -5.42 -8.78
C GLY A 26 4.88 -4.63 -8.22
N PHE A 27 5.14 -4.73 -6.93
CA PHE A 27 6.29 -4.07 -6.31
C PHE A 27 7.55 -4.90 -6.48
N GLU A 28 8.68 -4.23 -6.65
CA GLU A 28 10.00 -4.86 -6.61
C GLU A 28 10.52 -4.79 -5.19
N SER A 29 11.10 -5.90 -4.72
CA SER A 29 11.72 -5.96 -3.41
C SER A 29 13.18 -5.55 -3.52
N ASN A 30 13.57 -4.55 -2.74
CA ASN A 30 14.96 -4.11 -2.62
C ASN A 30 15.54 -4.48 -1.26
N ALA A 31 14.89 -5.42 -0.57
CA ALA A 31 15.24 -5.80 0.80
C ALA A 31 16.59 -6.51 0.83
N LYS A 32 17.53 -5.94 1.58
CA LYS A 32 18.86 -6.52 1.81
C LYS A 32 19.21 -6.55 3.29
N TRP A 33 18.26 -6.16 4.14
CA TRP A 33 18.50 -5.98 5.57
C TRP A 33 17.57 -6.89 6.36
N ASP A 34 18.08 -7.46 7.44
CA ASP A 34 17.24 -8.19 8.38
C ASP A 34 16.35 -7.19 9.13
N GLY A 35 15.06 -7.53 9.24
CA GLY A 35 14.12 -6.71 9.98
C GLY A 35 13.63 -5.47 9.27
N TYR A 36 14.00 -5.27 8.02
CA TYR A 36 13.56 -4.11 7.25
C TYR A 36 13.37 -4.47 5.78
N LEU A 37 12.22 -4.11 5.22
CA LEU A 37 11.89 -4.36 3.82
C LEU A 37 11.67 -3.05 3.09
N MET A 38 12.13 -2.99 1.84
CA MET A 38 11.95 -1.83 0.96
C MET A 38 11.35 -2.29 -0.35
N PHE A 39 10.25 -1.70 -0.74
CA PHE A 39 9.55 -2.02 -1.99
C PHE A 39 9.37 -0.78 -2.84
N SER A 40 9.39 -0.96 -4.15
CA SER A 40 9.13 0.13 -5.07
C SER A 40 8.26 -0.34 -6.24
N ARG A 41 7.37 0.54 -6.68
CA ARG A 41 6.58 0.36 -7.89
C ARG A 41 6.34 1.75 -8.48
N ASP A 42 6.56 1.89 -9.79
CA ASP A 42 6.49 3.19 -10.45
C ASP A 42 7.37 4.20 -9.71
N GLU A 43 6.84 5.31 -9.25
CA GLU A 43 7.62 6.34 -8.57
C GLU A 43 7.49 6.31 -7.05
N ILE A 44 6.82 5.31 -6.49
CA ILE A 44 6.62 5.26 -5.04
C ILE A 44 7.46 4.18 -4.38
N ASN A 45 7.76 4.43 -3.12
CA ASN A 45 8.47 3.49 -2.26
C ASN A 45 7.64 3.26 -1.00
N ILE A 46 7.61 2.03 -0.53
CA ILE A 46 7.02 1.66 0.75
C ILE A 46 8.06 0.86 1.53
N HIS A 47 8.35 1.29 2.74
CA HIS A 47 9.24 0.58 3.64
C HIS A 47 8.43 -0.09 4.75
N LEU A 48 8.93 -1.20 5.27
CA LEU A 48 8.30 -1.89 6.39
C LEU A 48 9.38 -2.35 7.36
N TRP A 49 9.10 -2.21 8.66
CA TRP A 49 9.98 -2.74 9.70
C TRP A 49 9.34 -3.97 10.35
N CYS A 50 10.18 -4.88 10.82
CA CYS A 50 9.72 -6.12 11.46
C CYS A 50 9.20 -5.83 12.86
N CYS A 51 7.96 -6.24 13.12
CA CYS A 51 7.40 -6.15 14.46
C CYS A 51 6.92 -7.54 14.92
N ASP A 52 6.66 -7.67 16.20
CA ASP A 52 6.17 -8.90 16.80
C ASP A 52 4.80 -8.75 17.48
N ASP A 53 4.16 -7.60 17.26
CA ASP A 53 2.84 -7.29 17.83
C ASP A 53 1.85 -7.07 16.69
N GLU A 54 0.93 -8.00 16.51
CA GLU A 54 -0.03 -7.94 15.39
C GLU A 54 -0.97 -6.74 15.43
N SER A 55 -1.09 -6.06 16.58
CA SER A 55 -1.91 -4.85 16.65
C SER A 55 -1.26 -3.66 15.95
N ILE A 56 0.06 -3.67 15.77
CA ILE A 56 0.78 -2.56 15.16
C ILE A 56 0.40 -2.39 13.69
N PRO A 57 0.54 -3.40 12.81
CA PRO A 57 0.16 -3.21 11.42
C PRO A 57 -1.33 -2.94 11.24
N LYS A 58 -2.18 -3.44 12.13
CA LYS A 58 -3.61 -3.17 12.06
C LYS A 58 -3.97 -1.70 12.32
N ASN A 59 -3.04 -0.92 12.83
CA ASN A 59 -3.24 0.48 13.15
C ASN A 59 -2.34 1.41 12.33
N THR A 60 -1.74 0.91 11.27
CA THR A 60 -0.88 1.70 10.39
C THR A 60 -1.39 1.66 8.96
N GLY A 61 -1.04 2.69 8.21
CA GLY A 61 -1.44 2.76 6.81
C GLY A 61 -0.81 3.94 6.10
N CYS A 62 -1.14 4.06 4.82
CA CYS A 62 -0.68 5.19 4.02
C CYS A 62 -1.69 5.50 2.91
N TYR A 63 -1.50 6.64 2.28
CA TYR A 63 -2.31 7.10 1.16
C TYR A 63 -1.42 7.26 -0.06
N VAL A 64 -1.80 6.64 -1.17
CA VAL A 64 -1.06 6.68 -2.42
C VAL A 64 -1.91 7.35 -3.48
N ASN A 65 -1.39 8.42 -4.07
CA ASN A 65 -2.04 9.08 -5.20
C ASN A 65 -1.71 8.34 -6.49
N VAL A 66 -2.73 8.04 -7.28
CA VAL A 66 -2.58 7.22 -8.48
C VAL A 66 -3.28 7.83 -9.68
N ASN A 67 -2.90 7.37 -10.86
CA ASN A 67 -3.63 7.57 -12.11
C ASN A 67 -4.28 6.23 -12.48
N GLU A 68 -5.28 6.25 -13.36
CA GLU A 68 -5.92 5.04 -13.86
C GLU A 68 -6.40 4.12 -12.72
N ILE A 69 -7.08 4.71 -11.75
CA ILE A 69 -7.48 3.98 -10.54
C ILE A 69 -8.42 2.80 -10.85
N ASP A 70 -9.23 2.90 -11.90
CA ASP A 70 -10.14 1.81 -12.28
C ASP A 70 -9.36 0.56 -12.70
N VAL A 71 -8.25 0.72 -13.39
CA VAL A 71 -7.37 -0.38 -13.79
C VAL A 71 -6.75 -1.02 -12.55
N LEU A 72 -6.21 -0.19 -11.65
CA LEU A 72 -5.60 -0.67 -10.41
C LEU A 72 -6.63 -1.39 -9.54
N TYR A 73 -7.85 -0.88 -9.47
CA TYR A 73 -8.92 -1.51 -8.71
C TYR A 73 -9.23 -2.93 -9.20
N LYS A 74 -9.32 -3.10 -10.51
CA LYS A 74 -9.56 -4.43 -11.09
C LYS A 74 -8.43 -5.40 -10.77
N GLU A 75 -7.20 -4.91 -10.79
CA GLU A 75 -6.02 -5.70 -10.42
C GLU A 75 -6.13 -6.18 -8.97
N CYS A 76 -6.46 -5.26 -8.06
CA CYS A 76 -6.59 -5.59 -6.64
C CYS A 76 -7.80 -6.48 -6.35
N GLU A 77 -8.92 -6.29 -7.07
CA GLU A 77 -10.07 -7.17 -6.96
C GLU A 77 -9.71 -8.61 -7.34
N ALA A 78 -8.96 -8.76 -8.43
CA ALA A 78 -8.55 -10.09 -8.90
C ALA A 78 -7.64 -10.78 -7.88
N LEU A 79 -6.88 -10.01 -7.11
CA LEU A 79 -6.03 -10.53 -6.04
C LEU A 79 -6.81 -10.80 -4.74
N GLY A 80 -8.06 -10.34 -4.65
CA GLY A 80 -8.88 -10.54 -3.46
C GLY A 80 -8.45 -9.73 -2.25
N ILE A 81 -7.80 -8.58 -2.46
CA ILE A 81 -7.20 -7.79 -1.38
C ILE A 81 -7.94 -6.48 -1.07
N VAL A 82 -9.02 -6.19 -1.79
CA VAL A 82 -9.79 -4.97 -1.54
C VAL A 82 -10.46 -5.06 -0.17
N HIS A 83 -10.32 -4.01 0.62
CA HIS A 83 -10.95 -3.92 1.94
C HIS A 83 -12.48 -3.97 1.78
N PRO A 84 -13.22 -4.77 2.61
CA PRO A 84 -14.68 -4.88 2.49
C PRO A 84 -15.42 -3.54 2.55
N ASN A 85 -14.91 -2.60 3.32
CA ASN A 85 -15.49 -1.27 3.45
C ASN A 85 -14.76 -0.22 2.62
N GLY A 86 -13.87 -0.65 1.74
CA GLY A 86 -13.03 0.25 0.94
C GLY A 86 -13.18 0.05 -0.55
N LYS A 87 -14.38 -0.27 -1.02
CA LYS A 87 -14.63 -0.44 -2.45
C LYS A 87 -14.49 0.88 -3.20
N LEU A 88 -14.15 0.78 -4.48
CA LEU A 88 -13.97 1.96 -5.32
C LEU A 88 -15.22 2.83 -5.34
N GLN A 89 -15.05 4.11 -5.02
CA GLN A 89 -16.15 5.07 -5.01
C GLN A 89 -15.63 6.50 -5.12
N ASN A 90 -16.51 7.39 -5.52
CA ASN A 90 -16.21 8.82 -5.56
C ASN A 90 -16.51 9.42 -4.20
N MET A 91 -15.49 10.05 -3.61
CA MET A 91 -15.61 10.68 -2.29
C MET A 91 -16.09 12.12 -2.40
N ALA A 92 -16.71 12.61 -1.33
CA ALA A 92 -17.23 13.96 -1.30
C ALA A 92 -16.14 15.03 -1.47
N TRP A 93 -14.90 14.71 -1.14
CA TRP A 93 -13.78 15.65 -1.23
C TRP A 93 -13.05 15.62 -2.59
N GLY A 94 -13.68 15.05 -3.62
CA GLY A 94 -13.15 15.13 -4.98
C GLY A 94 -12.16 14.04 -5.38
N MET A 95 -12.04 13.00 -4.57
CA MET A 95 -11.17 11.87 -4.86
C MET A 95 -11.99 10.64 -5.21
N ARG A 96 -11.54 9.91 -6.21
CA ARG A 96 -12.04 8.56 -6.49
C ARG A 96 -11.05 7.60 -5.85
N GLN A 97 -11.51 6.77 -4.91
CA GLN A 97 -10.58 5.98 -4.10
C GLN A 97 -11.10 4.62 -3.69
N PHE A 98 -10.18 3.74 -3.35
CA PHE A 98 -10.46 2.47 -2.71
C PHE A 98 -9.32 2.13 -1.75
N SER A 99 -9.51 1.08 -0.95
CA SER A 99 -8.52 0.68 0.04
C SER A 99 -8.26 -0.81 -0.02
N ILE A 100 -7.04 -1.19 0.31
CA ILE A 100 -6.65 -2.60 0.45
C ILE A 100 -6.07 -2.82 1.83
N LEU A 101 -6.03 -4.09 2.25
CA LEU A 101 -5.27 -4.51 3.41
C LEU A 101 -4.11 -5.38 2.92
N ASP A 102 -2.91 -5.13 3.44
CA ASP A 102 -1.81 -6.03 3.13
C ASP A 102 -1.90 -7.27 4.04
N ASN A 103 -0.95 -8.19 3.88
CA ASN A 103 -0.96 -9.46 4.61
C ASN A 103 -0.79 -9.34 6.12
N SER A 104 -0.29 -8.21 6.59
CA SER A 104 -0.09 -7.95 8.03
C SER A 104 -1.22 -7.11 8.63
N GLY A 105 -2.05 -6.49 7.79
CA GLY A 105 -3.16 -5.67 8.23
C GLY A 105 -2.98 -4.18 8.03
N ASN A 106 -1.86 -3.74 7.42
CA ASN A 106 -1.69 -2.33 7.08
C ASN A 106 -2.75 -1.95 6.04
N ILE A 107 -3.36 -0.78 6.21
CA ILE A 107 -4.31 -0.28 5.22
C ILE A 107 -3.61 0.65 4.24
N ILE A 108 -3.83 0.43 2.95
CA ILE A 108 -3.31 1.30 1.90
C ILE A 108 -4.49 1.87 1.14
N HIS A 109 -4.61 3.19 1.16
CA HIS A 109 -5.63 3.91 0.40
C HIS A 109 -5.03 4.34 -0.93
N PHE A 110 -5.75 4.06 -2.02
CA PHE A 110 -5.39 4.57 -3.34
C PHE A 110 -6.42 5.61 -3.75
N GLY A 111 -5.98 6.76 -4.23
CA GLY A 111 -6.88 7.82 -4.63
C GLY A 111 -6.43 8.52 -5.89
N GLN A 112 -7.39 8.84 -6.74
CA GLN A 112 -7.16 9.63 -7.95
C GLN A 112 -7.99 10.91 -7.86
N ASP A 113 -7.33 12.04 -8.11
CA ASP A 113 -7.99 13.34 -8.13
C ASP A 113 -8.91 13.43 -9.34
N MET A 114 -10.20 13.65 -9.09
CA MET A 114 -11.20 13.74 -10.16
C MET A 114 -11.21 15.12 -10.84
N ASN A 115 -10.53 16.09 -10.25
CA ASN A 115 -10.52 17.47 -10.76
C ASN A 115 -9.25 17.79 -11.54
N SER A 116 -8.38 16.85 -11.79
CA SER A 116 -7.14 17.09 -12.53
C SER A 116 -7.27 16.79 -14.01
#